data_449a2681de789de6a28826651a0bc088
#
_entry.id   449a2681de789de6a28826651a0bc088
#
_cell.length_a   1.000
_cell.length_b   1.000
_cell.length_c   1.000
_cell.angle_alpha   90.00
_cell.angle_beta   90.00
_cell.angle_gamma   90.00
#
_symmetry.space_group_name_H-M   'P 1'
#
loop_
_entity.id
_entity.type
_entity.pdbx_description
1 polymer ?
#
loop_
_entity_poly.entity_id
_entity_poly.type
_entity_poly.pdbx_seq_one_letter_code
_entity_poly.pdbx_strand_id
1 'polypeptide(L)'
;PGSYFMENFKNLTSQQPLWRALGNSFFYAILTTVICLLICSIAGYGFEVYHDKAKDRLFSVLLLAMMVPQVATMVPLFKMFSKAGLLNTAVGFILPIISTPFMIMMFRQNARSFPVDIIEAARIDGLSEVRIFFQMFIPTMKSTYAAAAVITFMNAWNSYLWPKVIMTDNKAMTMPMLIAN
;
A
#
# COMPACT_ATOMS: atom_id res chain seq x y z
N PRO A 1 16.24 36.44 -6.34
CA PRO A 1 15.97 35.06 -5.90
C PRO A 1 16.32 34.00 -6.97
N GLY A 2 16.35 34.36 -8.28
CA GLY A 2 16.54 33.40 -9.36
C GLY A 2 17.97 32.98 -9.67
N SER A 3 18.97 33.82 -9.36
CA SER A 3 20.38 33.54 -9.73
C SER A 3 21.03 32.39 -8.96
N TYR A 4 20.57 32.12 -7.74
CA TYR A 4 21.13 31.03 -6.89
C TYR A 4 20.44 29.66 -7.08
N PHE A 5 19.39 29.57 -7.90
CA PHE A 5 18.68 28.33 -8.09
C PHE A 5 19.58 27.21 -8.66
N MET A 6 20.32 27.52 -9.72
CA MET A 6 21.23 26.57 -10.37
C MET A 6 22.40 26.17 -9.46
N GLU A 7 22.93 27.11 -8.70
CA GLU A 7 24.00 26.86 -7.75
C GLU A 7 23.50 25.96 -6.59
N ASN A 8 22.35 26.29 -6.00
CA ASN A 8 21.72 25.48 -4.97
C ASN A 8 21.36 24.09 -5.46
N PHE A 9 20.83 23.96 -6.69
CA PHE A 9 20.54 22.67 -7.29
C PHE A 9 21.80 21.84 -7.52
N LYS A 10 22.88 22.46 -8.01
CA LYS A 10 24.18 21.78 -8.19
C LYS A 10 24.77 21.35 -6.85
N ASN A 11 24.71 22.19 -5.82
CA ASN A 11 25.17 21.86 -4.48
C ASN A 11 24.34 20.73 -3.86
N LEU A 12 23.01 20.76 -4.00
CA LEU A 12 22.14 19.69 -3.53
C LEU A 12 22.44 18.35 -4.20
N THR A 13 22.61 18.35 -5.53
CA THR A 13 22.89 17.12 -6.29
C THR A 13 24.30 16.57 -6.08
N SER A 14 25.27 17.43 -5.73
CA SER A 14 26.66 17.02 -5.46
C SER A 14 26.90 16.55 -4.03
N GLN A 15 26.17 17.13 -3.06
CA GLN A 15 26.37 16.84 -1.64
C GLN A 15 25.42 15.78 -1.11
N GLN A 16 24.26 15.57 -1.75
CA GLN A 16 23.23 14.64 -1.30
C GLN A 16 22.90 13.60 -2.38
N PRO A 17 22.55 12.35 -2.01
CA PRO A 17 22.19 11.30 -2.96
C PRO A 17 20.76 11.47 -3.52
N LEU A 18 20.46 12.66 -4.06
CA LEU A 18 19.13 13.08 -4.51
C LEU A 18 18.50 12.07 -5.49
N TRP A 19 19.22 11.71 -6.54
CA TRP A 19 18.73 10.80 -7.57
C TRP A 19 18.44 9.40 -7.03
N ARG A 20 19.27 8.95 -6.08
CA ARG A 20 19.05 7.66 -5.41
C ARG A 20 17.81 7.72 -4.52
N ALA A 21 17.67 8.77 -3.71
CA ALA A 21 16.51 8.96 -2.83
C ALA A 21 15.21 9.05 -3.64
N LEU A 22 15.24 9.75 -4.79
CA LEU A 22 14.12 9.83 -5.72
C LEU A 22 13.77 8.45 -6.30
N GLY A 23 14.76 7.72 -6.77
CA GLY A 23 14.58 6.35 -7.29
C GLY A 23 14.02 5.40 -6.24
N ASN A 24 14.53 5.46 -4.99
CA ASN A 24 14.02 4.67 -3.88
C ASN A 24 12.55 5.02 -3.58
N SER A 25 12.20 6.30 -3.53
CA SER A 25 10.82 6.74 -3.28
C SER A 25 9.87 6.22 -4.37
N PHE A 26 10.22 6.33 -5.65
CA PHE A 26 9.42 5.77 -6.74
C PHE A 26 9.30 4.26 -6.63
N PHE A 27 10.41 3.57 -6.43
CA PHE A 27 10.44 2.11 -6.32
C PHE A 27 9.53 1.61 -5.18
N TYR A 28 9.70 2.16 -3.97
CA TYR A 28 8.89 1.74 -2.83
C TYR A 28 7.42 2.14 -2.99
N ALA A 29 7.12 3.33 -3.48
CA ALA A 29 5.74 3.78 -3.68
C ALA A 29 5.00 2.95 -4.73
N ILE A 30 5.63 2.66 -5.89
CA ILE A 30 5.03 1.85 -6.95
C ILE A 30 4.84 0.41 -6.45
N LEU A 31 5.87 -0.20 -5.88
CA LEU A 31 5.81 -1.59 -5.43
C LEU A 31 4.77 -1.78 -4.32
N THR A 32 4.74 -0.87 -3.34
CA THR A 32 3.71 -0.85 -2.29
C THR A 32 2.32 -0.73 -2.89
N THR A 33 2.13 0.20 -3.84
CA THR A 33 0.82 0.42 -4.47
C THR A 33 0.33 -0.82 -5.18
N VAL A 34 1.15 -1.41 -6.05
CA VAL A 34 0.76 -2.61 -6.82
C VAL A 34 0.39 -3.76 -5.89
N ILE A 35 1.22 -4.06 -4.90
CA ILE A 35 1.00 -5.16 -3.96
C ILE A 35 -0.23 -4.88 -3.08
N CYS A 36 -0.36 -3.67 -2.55
CA CYS A 36 -1.49 -3.27 -1.72
C CYS A 36 -2.82 -3.39 -2.48
N LEU A 37 -2.90 -2.87 -3.70
CA LEU A 37 -4.11 -2.96 -4.51
C LEU A 37 -4.51 -4.42 -4.75
N LEU A 38 -3.55 -5.26 -5.09
CA LEU A 38 -3.80 -6.67 -5.35
C LEU A 38 -4.32 -7.38 -4.09
N ILE A 39 -3.62 -7.26 -2.97
CA ILE A 39 -3.99 -7.93 -1.71
C ILE A 39 -5.32 -7.40 -1.18
N CYS A 40 -5.48 -6.06 -1.11
CA CYS A 40 -6.68 -5.46 -0.52
C CYS A 40 -7.93 -5.66 -1.39
N SER A 41 -7.78 -5.69 -2.73
CA SER A 41 -8.92 -5.96 -3.61
C SER A 41 -9.35 -7.42 -3.56
N ILE A 42 -8.42 -8.37 -3.52
CA ILE A 42 -8.73 -9.80 -3.31
C ILE A 42 -9.44 -10.00 -1.97
N ALA A 43 -8.91 -9.37 -0.90
CA ALA A 43 -9.54 -9.46 0.41
C ALA A 43 -10.94 -8.83 0.43
N GLY A 44 -11.09 -7.61 -0.12
CA GLY A 44 -12.38 -6.91 -0.19
C GLY A 44 -13.41 -7.67 -1.01
N TYR A 45 -13.02 -8.21 -2.18
CA TYR A 45 -13.84 -9.09 -2.99
C TYR A 45 -14.25 -10.34 -2.23
N GLY A 46 -13.30 -11.00 -1.59
CA GLY A 46 -13.55 -12.22 -0.80
C GLY A 46 -14.51 -11.99 0.38
N PHE A 47 -14.37 -10.87 1.08
CA PHE A 47 -15.26 -10.51 2.18
C PHE A 47 -16.69 -10.19 1.73
N GLU A 48 -16.89 -9.71 0.51
CA GLU A 48 -18.22 -9.38 0.00
C GLU A 48 -18.87 -10.55 -0.75
N VAL A 49 -18.17 -11.16 -1.69
CA VAL A 49 -18.75 -12.24 -2.54
C VAL A 49 -18.98 -13.54 -1.75
N TYR A 50 -18.09 -13.83 -0.80
CA TYR A 50 -18.18 -15.03 0.02
C TYR A 50 -18.56 -14.73 1.48
N HIS A 51 -19.35 -13.69 1.70
CA HIS A 51 -19.72 -13.25 3.03
C HIS A 51 -20.48 -14.36 3.80
N ASP A 52 -20.15 -14.49 5.07
CA ASP A 52 -20.83 -15.29 6.07
C ASP A 52 -20.62 -14.68 7.46
N LYS A 53 -21.34 -15.17 8.46
CA LYS A 53 -21.29 -14.61 9.82
C LYS A 53 -19.87 -14.62 10.42
N ALA A 54 -19.02 -15.58 10.06
CA ALA A 54 -17.66 -15.67 10.57
C ALA A 54 -16.78 -14.60 9.90
N LYS A 55 -16.88 -14.44 8.58
CA LYS A 55 -16.13 -13.41 7.83
C LYS A 55 -16.58 -12.01 8.19
N ASP A 56 -17.87 -11.78 8.45
CA ASP A 56 -18.37 -10.48 8.91
C ASP A 56 -17.83 -10.12 10.29
N ARG A 57 -17.70 -11.10 11.21
CA ARG A 57 -17.03 -10.89 12.50
C ARG A 57 -15.55 -10.58 12.32
N LEU A 58 -14.85 -11.35 11.47
CA LEU A 58 -13.44 -11.11 11.18
C LEU A 58 -13.23 -9.70 10.58
N PHE A 59 -14.09 -9.31 9.65
CA PHE A 59 -14.05 -7.96 9.07
C PHE A 59 -14.29 -6.88 10.13
N SER A 60 -15.21 -7.10 11.07
CA SER A 60 -15.46 -6.16 12.17
C SER A 60 -14.23 -6.02 13.07
N VAL A 61 -13.54 -7.12 13.39
CA VAL A 61 -12.26 -7.08 14.15
C VAL A 61 -11.19 -6.32 13.36
N LEU A 62 -11.12 -6.52 12.05
CA LEU A 62 -10.19 -5.79 11.19
C LEU A 62 -10.47 -4.29 11.20
N LEU A 63 -11.74 -3.87 11.23
CA LEU A 63 -12.10 -2.45 11.36
C LEU A 63 -11.71 -1.88 12.73
N LEU A 64 -11.84 -2.67 13.80
CA LEU A 64 -11.39 -2.24 15.14
C LEU A 64 -9.87 -1.98 15.17
N ALA A 65 -9.08 -2.70 14.36
CA ALA A 65 -7.64 -2.45 14.25
C ALA A 65 -7.31 -1.04 13.72
N MET A 66 -8.21 -0.38 12.98
CA MET A 66 -8.03 1.01 12.53
C MET A 66 -8.03 2.02 13.69
N MET A 67 -8.58 1.65 14.84
CA MET A 67 -8.60 2.53 16.01
C MET A 67 -7.25 2.60 16.72
N VAL A 68 -6.32 1.68 16.40
CA VAL A 68 -4.98 1.66 16.99
C VAL A 68 -4.11 2.71 16.30
N PRO A 69 -3.59 3.72 17.03
CA PRO A 69 -2.70 4.71 16.46
C PRO A 69 -1.43 4.07 15.90
N GLN A 70 -1.08 4.38 14.66
CA GLN A 70 0.11 3.81 14.01
C GLN A 70 1.40 4.04 14.81
N VAL A 71 1.54 5.21 15.44
CA VAL A 71 2.72 5.55 16.24
C VAL A 71 2.87 4.60 17.44
N ALA A 72 1.78 4.16 18.05
CA ALA A 72 1.82 3.23 19.20
C ALA A 72 2.35 1.85 18.80
N THR A 73 2.17 1.44 17.55
CA THR A 73 2.63 0.14 17.04
C THR A 73 4.07 0.17 16.52
N MET A 74 4.69 1.34 16.35
CA MET A 74 6.01 1.47 15.73
C MET A 74 7.11 0.74 16.49
N VAL A 75 7.17 0.87 17.82
CA VAL A 75 8.21 0.26 18.64
C VAL A 75 8.11 -1.28 18.65
N PRO A 76 6.93 -1.88 18.91
CA PRO A 76 6.78 -3.33 18.78
C PRO A 76 7.12 -3.85 17.38
N LEU A 77 6.65 -3.14 16.34
CA LEU A 77 6.89 -3.50 14.95
C LEU A 77 8.38 -3.45 14.60
N PHE A 78 9.09 -2.39 15.00
CA PHE A 78 10.53 -2.29 14.83
C PHE A 78 11.28 -3.48 15.47
N LYS A 79 10.91 -3.86 16.71
CA LYS A 79 11.53 -5.01 17.39
C LYS A 79 11.29 -6.31 16.62
N MET A 80 10.09 -6.51 16.08
CA MET A 80 9.78 -7.69 15.27
C MET A 80 10.62 -7.73 13.99
N PHE A 81 10.67 -6.61 13.26
CA PHE A 81 11.41 -6.50 12.00
C PHE A 81 12.94 -6.60 12.19
N SER A 82 13.45 -6.03 13.27
CA SER A 82 14.86 -6.17 13.64
C SER A 82 15.22 -7.63 13.90
N LYS A 83 14.41 -8.37 14.69
CA LYS A 83 14.60 -9.79 14.93
C LYS A 83 14.50 -10.65 13.67
N ALA A 84 13.64 -10.27 12.73
CA ALA A 84 13.45 -10.94 11.45
C ALA A 84 14.51 -10.57 10.40
N GLY A 85 15.47 -9.68 10.70
CA GLY A 85 16.49 -9.24 9.74
C GLY A 85 15.96 -8.41 8.59
N LEU A 86 14.80 -7.73 8.77
CA LEU A 86 14.13 -6.95 7.73
C LEU A 86 14.51 -5.47 7.71
N LEU A 87 15.46 -5.04 8.55
CA LEU A 87 15.96 -3.66 8.53
C LEU A 87 16.71 -3.39 7.21
N ASN A 88 16.59 -2.17 6.70
CA ASN A 88 17.19 -1.72 5.45
C ASN A 88 16.79 -2.55 4.21
N THR A 89 15.61 -3.17 4.23
CA THR A 89 15.09 -3.96 3.12
C THR A 89 13.80 -3.37 2.55
N ALA A 90 13.56 -3.60 1.25
CA ALA A 90 12.29 -3.23 0.62
C ALA A 90 11.10 -3.94 1.28
N VAL A 91 11.25 -5.20 1.68
CA VAL A 91 10.23 -5.97 2.38
C VAL A 91 9.87 -5.30 3.71
N GLY A 92 10.88 -4.87 4.47
CA GLY A 92 10.68 -4.15 5.73
C GLY A 92 9.92 -2.84 5.56
N PHE A 93 10.16 -2.12 4.45
CA PHE A 93 9.41 -0.90 4.12
C PHE A 93 7.95 -1.21 3.78
N ILE A 94 7.72 -2.20 2.91
CA ILE A 94 6.44 -2.44 2.25
C ILE A 94 5.46 -3.19 3.15
N LEU A 95 5.95 -4.20 3.87
CA LEU A 95 5.11 -5.19 4.57
C LEU A 95 4.04 -4.60 5.51
N PRO A 96 4.30 -3.53 6.30
CA PRO A 96 3.27 -2.93 7.15
C PRO A 96 2.17 -2.19 6.39
N ILE A 97 2.40 -1.87 5.11
CA ILE A 97 1.54 -0.98 4.31
C ILE A 97 0.73 -1.76 3.26
N ILE A 98 1.13 -3.00 2.91
CA ILE A 98 0.49 -3.77 1.83
C ILE A 98 -0.93 -4.24 2.13
N SER A 99 -1.34 -4.25 3.39
CA SER A 99 -2.67 -4.70 3.80
C SER A 99 -3.22 -3.76 4.87
N THR A 100 -3.91 -2.71 4.42
CA THR A 100 -4.53 -1.76 5.34
C THR A 100 -6.03 -2.03 5.45
N PRO A 101 -6.59 -2.04 6.68
CA PRO A 101 -8.03 -2.24 6.88
C PRO A 101 -8.88 -1.25 6.08
N PHE A 102 -8.42 -0.01 5.94
CA PHE A 102 -9.08 1.03 5.16
C PHE A 102 -9.22 0.63 3.68
N MET A 103 -8.16 0.14 3.05
CA MET A 103 -8.19 -0.28 1.64
C MET A 103 -9.08 -1.51 1.44
N ILE A 104 -9.01 -2.48 2.36
CA ILE A 104 -9.89 -3.67 2.32
C ILE A 104 -11.36 -3.24 2.44
N MET A 105 -11.66 -2.33 3.38
CA MET A 105 -13.01 -1.76 3.54
C MET A 105 -13.47 -1.04 2.28
N MET A 106 -12.62 -0.22 1.67
CA MET A 106 -12.94 0.51 0.45
C MET A 106 -13.27 -0.45 -0.71
N PHE A 107 -12.45 -1.48 -0.92
CA PHE A 107 -12.73 -2.49 -1.94
C PHE A 107 -13.99 -3.31 -1.64
N ARG A 108 -14.19 -3.73 -0.38
CA ARG A 108 -15.42 -4.42 0.03
C ARG A 108 -16.66 -3.57 -0.22
N GLN A 109 -16.62 -2.29 0.17
CA GLN A 109 -17.76 -1.38 0.00
C GLN A 109 -18.11 -1.17 -1.48
N ASN A 110 -17.12 -1.04 -2.35
CA ASN A 110 -17.34 -0.92 -3.78
C ASN A 110 -17.76 -2.26 -4.42
N ALA A 111 -17.29 -3.40 -3.90
CA ALA A 111 -17.68 -4.72 -4.37
C ALA A 111 -19.18 -4.99 -4.22
N ARG A 112 -19.88 -4.32 -3.29
CA ARG A 112 -21.33 -4.39 -3.13
C ARG A 112 -22.10 -3.91 -4.35
N SER A 113 -21.52 -3.03 -5.16
CA SER A 113 -22.12 -2.57 -6.41
C SER A 113 -21.88 -3.52 -7.59
N PHE A 114 -21.09 -4.57 -7.41
CA PHE A 114 -20.83 -5.57 -8.43
C PHE A 114 -22.01 -6.56 -8.50
N PRO A 115 -22.69 -6.69 -9.65
CA PRO A 115 -23.87 -7.52 -9.75
C PRO A 115 -23.55 -9.00 -9.52
N VAL A 116 -24.24 -9.62 -8.57
CA VAL A 116 -24.07 -11.05 -8.24
C VAL A 116 -24.45 -11.93 -9.44
N ASP A 117 -25.45 -11.51 -10.22
CA ASP A 117 -25.89 -12.22 -11.43
C ASP A 117 -24.76 -12.44 -12.43
N ILE A 118 -23.81 -11.50 -12.55
CA ILE A 118 -22.63 -11.65 -13.42
C ILE A 118 -21.72 -12.78 -12.91
N ILE A 119 -21.57 -12.90 -11.59
CA ILE A 119 -20.76 -13.96 -10.98
C ILE A 119 -21.42 -15.32 -11.20
N GLU A 120 -22.73 -15.40 -10.98
CA GLU A 120 -23.50 -16.65 -11.16
C GLU A 120 -23.49 -17.11 -12.62
N ALA A 121 -23.75 -16.20 -13.57
CA ALA A 121 -23.67 -16.51 -14.99
C ALA A 121 -22.27 -17.01 -15.39
N ALA A 122 -21.22 -16.33 -14.92
CA ALA A 122 -19.85 -16.72 -15.20
C ALA A 122 -19.49 -18.12 -14.63
N ARG A 123 -20.05 -18.46 -13.45
CA ARG A 123 -19.90 -19.82 -12.87
C ARG A 123 -20.62 -20.87 -13.69
N ILE A 124 -21.81 -20.56 -14.20
CA ILE A 124 -22.57 -21.47 -15.11
C ILE A 124 -21.77 -21.70 -16.39
N ASP A 125 -21.12 -20.66 -16.92
CA ASP A 125 -20.23 -20.74 -18.09
C ASP A 125 -18.90 -21.45 -17.81
N GLY A 126 -18.67 -21.93 -16.57
CA GLY A 126 -17.50 -22.70 -16.17
C GLY A 126 -16.24 -21.85 -15.92
N LEU A 127 -16.35 -20.55 -15.72
CA LEU A 127 -15.22 -19.71 -15.34
C LEU A 127 -14.79 -20.00 -13.91
N SER A 128 -13.47 -20.09 -13.69
CA SER A 128 -12.92 -20.18 -12.35
C SER A 128 -13.03 -18.84 -11.62
N GLU A 129 -13.11 -18.88 -10.27
CA GLU A 129 -13.18 -17.68 -9.42
C GLU A 129 -12.06 -16.67 -9.68
N VAL A 130 -10.85 -17.18 -9.96
CA VAL A 130 -9.70 -16.34 -10.32
C VAL A 130 -9.95 -15.60 -11.65
N ARG A 131 -10.54 -16.27 -12.64
CA ARG A 131 -10.91 -15.63 -13.92
C ARG A 131 -12.01 -14.60 -13.72
N ILE A 132 -13.03 -14.88 -12.92
CA ILE A 132 -14.09 -13.93 -12.60
C ILE A 132 -13.50 -12.68 -11.94
N PHE A 133 -12.59 -12.85 -10.99
CA PHE A 133 -11.91 -11.72 -10.35
C PHE A 133 -11.11 -10.85 -11.34
N PHE A 134 -10.22 -11.46 -12.14
CA PHE A 134 -9.34 -10.70 -13.02
C PHE A 134 -10.04 -10.16 -14.27
N GLN A 135 -10.98 -10.92 -14.85
CA GLN A 135 -11.59 -10.57 -16.15
C GLN A 135 -12.90 -9.79 -16.01
N MET A 136 -13.58 -9.87 -14.87
CA MET A 136 -14.87 -9.21 -14.68
C MET A 136 -14.82 -8.17 -13.55
N PHE A 137 -14.39 -8.56 -12.35
CA PHE A 137 -14.37 -7.66 -11.21
C PHE A 137 -13.38 -6.50 -11.37
N ILE A 138 -12.10 -6.77 -11.64
CA ILE A 138 -11.10 -5.70 -11.80
C ILE A 138 -11.50 -4.68 -12.88
N PRO A 139 -11.88 -5.10 -14.10
CA PRO A 139 -12.27 -4.15 -15.14
C PRO A 139 -13.50 -3.31 -14.79
N THR A 140 -14.45 -3.86 -14.03
CA THR A 140 -15.64 -3.14 -13.59
C THR A 140 -15.31 -2.10 -12.51
N MET A 141 -14.31 -2.36 -11.67
CA MET A 141 -13.89 -1.51 -10.55
C MET A 141 -12.76 -0.51 -10.90
N LYS A 142 -12.59 -0.14 -12.17
CA LYS A 142 -11.48 0.74 -12.63
C LYS A 142 -11.36 2.04 -11.84
N SER A 143 -12.48 2.72 -11.57
CA SER A 143 -12.49 3.97 -10.80
C SER A 143 -12.02 3.78 -9.37
N THR A 144 -12.43 2.68 -8.73
CA THR A 144 -11.99 2.31 -7.38
C THR A 144 -10.49 2.01 -7.35
N TYR A 145 -9.99 1.26 -8.34
CA TYR A 145 -8.55 1.00 -8.46
C TYR A 145 -7.74 2.28 -8.71
N ALA A 146 -8.23 3.20 -9.54
CA ALA A 146 -7.57 4.48 -9.77
C ALA A 146 -7.49 5.32 -8.47
N ALA A 147 -8.60 5.44 -7.74
CA ALA A 147 -8.63 6.15 -6.47
C ALA A 147 -7.70 5.49 -5.43
N ALA A 148 -7.77 4.15 -5.29
CA ALA A 148 -6.91 3.39 -4.39
C ALA A 148 -5.43 3.53 -4.74
N ALA A 149 -5.09 3.54 -6.04
CA ALA A 149 -3.72 3.72 -6.50
C ALA A 149 -3.17 5.08 -6.09
N VAL A 150 -3.92 6.16 -6.31
CA VAL A 150 -3.50 7.51 -5.92
C VAL A 150 -3.31 7.60 -4.41
N ILE A 151 -4.28 7.13 -3.61
CA ILE A 151 -4.21 7.19 -2.14
C ILE A 151 -3.00 6.39 -1.63
N THR A 152 -2.82 5.15 -2.10
CA THR A 152 -1.74 4.28 -1.63
C THR A 152 -0.37 4.81 -2.05
N PHE A 153 -0.25 5.27 -3.32
CA PHE A 153 0.98 5.86 -3.82
C PHE A 153 1.37 7.11 -3.01
N MET A 154 0.43 8.04 -2.79
CA MET A 154 0.70 9.24 -2.03
C MET A 154 1.07 8.95 -0.57
N ASN A 155 0.41 7.98 0.06
CA ASN A 155 0.75 7.56 1.42
C ASN A 155 2.16 6.95 1.50
N ALA A 156 2.53 6.10 0.56
CA ALA A 156 3.85 5.49 0.50
C ALA A 156 4.93 6.51 0.14
N TRP A 157 4.66 7.40 -0.81
CA TRP A 157 5.57 8.48 -1.23
C TRP A 157 5.87 9.46 -0.10
N ASN A 158 4.84 9.88 0.65
CA ASN A 158 4.99 10.83 1.76
C ASN A 158 5.39 10.16 3.08
N SER A 159 5.56 8.84 3.10
CA SER A 159 5.93 8.11 4.32
C SER A 159 7.31 8.55 4.81
N TYR A 160 7.37 9.01 6.07
CA TYR A 160 8.59 9.46 6.71
C TYR A 160 8.90 8.69 7.99
N LEU A 161 7.94 8.59 8.91
CA LEU A 161 8.18 8.05 10.25
C LEU A 161 8.65 6.59 10.21
N TRP A 162 7.95 5.73 9.49
CA TRP A 162 8.32 4.32 9.38
C TRP A 162 9.67 4.11 8.66
N PRO A 163 9.91 4.70 7.49
CA PRO A 163 11.23 4.62 6.84
C PRO A 163 12.36 5.14 7.71
N LYS A 164 12.16 6.22 8.47
CA LYS A 164 13.18 6.80 9.35
C LYS A 164 13.62 5.83 10.45
N VAL A 165 12.71 4.98 10.90
CA VAL A 165 12.99 3.97 11.95
C VAL A 165 13.65 2.73 11.38
N ILE A 166 13.25 2.28 10.19
CA ILE A 166 13.66 0.97 9.65
C ILE A 166 14.80 1.07 8.63
N MET A 167 14.94 2.22 7.92
CA MET A 167 15.97 2.47 6.92
C MET A 167 17.08 3.31 7.51
N THR A 168 18.05 2.67 8.15
CA THR A 168 19.20 3.34 8.81
C THR A 168 20.38 3.53 7.87
N ASP A 169 20.42 2.83 6.73
CA ASP A 169 21.46 2.99 5.70
C ASP A 169 21.13 4.16 4.78
N ASN A 170 22.08 5.06 4.55
CA ASN A 170 21.98 6.18 3.62
C ASN A 170 21.64 5.73 2.18
N LYS A 171 21.96 4.49 1.80
CA LYS A 171 21.61 3.94 0.48
C LYS A 171 20.13 3.63 0.33
N ALA A 172 19.41 3.41 1.42
CA ALA A 172 17.97 3.10 1.44
C ALA A 172 17.09 4.34 1.65
N MET A 173 17.70 5.51 1.78
CA MET A 173 17.01 6.79 2.06
C MET A 173 15.99 7.13 0.98
N THR A 174 14.81 7.63 1.41
CA THR A 174 13.73 8.15 0.54
C THR A 174 13.74 9.67 0.49
N MET A 175 12.99 10.27 -0.45
CA MET A 175 12.91 11.72 -0.58
C MET A 175 12.41 12.42 0.68
N PRO A 176 11.33 11.99 1.37
CA PRO A 176 10.92 12.60 2.63
C PRO A 176 11.99 12.54 3.72
N MET A 177 12.78 11.45 3.77
CA MET A 177 13.90 11.35 4.70
C MET A 177 15.03 12.31 4.36
N LEU A 178 15.32 12.48 3.05
CA LEU A 178 16.35 13.38 2.57
C LEU A 178 16.02 14.85 2.86
N ILE A 179 14.76 15.24 2.67
CA ILE A 179 14.30 16.62 2.89
C ILE A 179 14.26 16.98 4.38
N ALA A 180 14.05 15.99 5.24
CA ALA A 180 13.92 16.19 6.68
C ALA A 180 15.26 16.08 7.46
N ASN A 181 16.38 15.79 6.78
CA ASN A 181 17.73 15.79 7.34
C ASN A 181 18.45 17.09 7.00
#